data_e186eecb4dda6a34d036eaa9c20985b6
#
_entry.id   e186eecb4dda6a34d036eaa9c20985b6
#
_cell.length_a   1.000
_cell.length_b   1.000
_cell.length_c   1.000
_cell.angle_alpha   90.00
_cell.angle_beta   90.00
_cell.angle_gamma   90.00
#
_symmetry.space_group_name_H-M   'P 1'
#
loop_
_entity.id
_entity.type
_entity.pdbx_description
1 polymer ?
#
loop_
_entity_poly.entity_id
_entity_poly.type
_entity_poly.pdbx_seq_one_letter_code
_entity_poly.pdbx_strand_id
1 'polypeptide(L)' 'MARPKGKYAWTVTVGEKGQIVIPKQAREVFGIAPGDTLMLLGDEERGLAIPPKAAFDQLRGMIFGEDGELR' A
#
# COMPACT_ATOMS: atom_id res chain seq x y z
N MET A 1 -6.19 21.22 14.68
CA MET A 1 -7.16 20.98 13.58
C MET A 1 -7.46 19.49 13.48
N ALA A 2 -8.72 19.14 13.39
CA ALA A 2 -9.10 17.74 13.29
C ALA A 2 -8.89 17.21 11.88
N ARG A 3 -8.35 16.02 11.76
CA ARG A 3 -8.21 15.39 10.45
C ARG A 3 -9.57 14.84 9.99
N PRO A 4 -9.79 14.71 8.68
CA PRO A 4 -11.01 14.06 8.19
C PRO A 4 -11.13 12.64 8.73
N LYS A 5 -12.34 12.23 9.04
CA LYS A 5 -12.60 10.90 9.57
C LYS A 5 -12.16 9.82 8.58
N GLY A 6 -11.43 8.84 9.07
CA GLY A 6 -10.96 7.74 8.24
C GLY A 6 -9.77 8.07 7.36
N LYS A 7 -9.17 9.24 7.55
CA LYS A 7 -8.03 9.68 6.76
C LYS A 7 -6.82 9.87 7.66
N TYR A 8 -5.66 9.48 7.17
CA TYR A 8 -4.42 9.52 7.95
C TYR A 8 -3.28 9.99 7.07
N ALA A 9 -2.26 10.53 7.71
CA ALA A 9 -1.00 10.86 7.04
C ALA A 9 0.13 10.50 7.98
N TRP A 10 1.15 9.87 7.45
CA TRP A 10 2.35 9.52 8.21
C TRP A 10 3.57 9.89 7.39
N THR A 11 4.66 10.16 8.08
CA THR A 11 5.94 10.33 7.42
C THR A 11 6.85 9.17 7.79
N VAL A 12 7.65 8.74 6.83
CA VAL A 12 8.62 7.67 7.06
C VAL A 12 9.93 8.08 6.41
N THR A 13 11.02 7.49 6.89
CA THR A 13 12.34 7.74 6.33
C THR A 13 12.79 6.51 5.57
N VAL A 14 13.26 6.72 4.35
CA VAL A 14 13.76 5.61 3.53
C VAL A 14 15.16 5.25 3.99
N GLY A 15 15.38 3.98 4.30
CA GLY A 15 16.67 3.47 4.72
C GLY A 15 17.63 3.32 3.54
N GLU A 16 18.88 2.96 3.84
CA GLU A 16 19.91 2.84 2.82
C GLU A 16 19.59 1.85 1.72
N LYS A 17 18.83 0.82 2.04
CA LYS A 17 18.47 -0.21 1.07
C LYS A 17 17.11 0.04 0.43
N GLY A 18 16.57 1.23 0.60
CA GLY A 18 15.27 1.55 0.04
C GLY A 18 14.10 1.06 0.87
N GLN A 19 14.33 0.76 2.14
CA GLN A 19 13.33 0.23 3.04
C GLN A 19 12.63 1.33 3.80
N ILE A 20 11.36 1.11 4.11
CA ILE A 20 10.63 1.96 5.06
C ILE A 20 10.00 1.06 6.10
N VAL A 21 9.74 1.63 7.27
CA VAL A 21 8.98 0.94 8.31
C VAL A 21 7.55 1.45 8.25
N ILE A 22 6.61 0.54 8.09
CA ILE A 22 5.20 0.91 8.13
C ILE A 22 4.85 1.25 9.57
N PRO A 23 4.37 2.48 9.84
CA PRO A 23 4.07 2.88 11.22
C PRO A 23 3.09 1.94 11.91
N LYS A 24 3.26 1.80 13.21
CA LYS A 24 2.40 0.91 14.00
C LYS A 24 0.92 1.23 13.82
N GLN A 25 0.57 2.50 13.85
CA GLN A 25 -0.82 2.90 13.67
C GLN A 25 -1.35 2.45 12.30
N ALA A 26 -0.53 2.59 11.26
CA ALA A 26 -0.94 2.17 9.92
C ALA A 26 -1.18 0.66 9.88
N ARG A 27 -0.29 -0.11 10.52
CA ARG A 27 -0.45 -1.55 10.57
C ARG A 27 -1.74 -1.95 11.27
N GLU A 28 -2.06 -1.26 12.36
CA GLU A 28 -3.28 -1.53 13.12
C GLU A 28 -4.53 -1.15 12.35
N VAL A 29 -4.52 0.03 11.74
CA VAL A 29 -5.68 0.53 11.00
C VAL A 29 -5.99 -0.36 9.80
N PHE A 30 -4.96 -0.82 9.09
CA PHE A 30 -5.16 -1.57 7.86
C PHE A 30 -4.93 -3.08 7.99
N GLY A 31 -4.75 -3.55 9.23
CA GLY A 31 -4.63 -4.99 9.47
C GLY A 31 -3.41 -5.62 8.82
N ILE A 32 -2.28 -4.93 8.83
CA ILE A 32 -1.05 -5.43 8.23
C ILE A 32 -0.23 -6.14 9.29
N ALA A 33 0.12 -7.38 9.03
CA ALA A 33 0.87 -8.21 9.97
C ALA A 33 2.18 -8.68 9.35
N PRO A 34 3.16 -9.06 10.20
CA PRO A 34 4.41 -9.62 9.69
C PRO A 34 4.14 -10.81 8.78
N GLY A 35 4.85 -10.87 7.67
CA GLY A 35 4.66 -11.93 6.69
C GLY A 35 3.60 -11.67 5.64
N ASP A 36 2.81 -10.61 5.81
CA ASP A 36 1.81 -10.26 4.82
C ASP A 36 2.47 -9.83 3.52
N THR A 37 1.81 -10.15 2.42
CA THR A 37 2.22 -9.69 1.10
C THR A 37 1.36 -8.48 0.74
N LEU A 38 2.01 -7.38 0.37
CA LEU A 38 1.33 -6.17 -0.01
C LEU A 38 1.57 -5.88 -1.48
N MET A 39 0.60 -5.26 -2.13
CA MET A 39 0.76 -4.79 -3.49
C MET A 39 1.14 -3.31 -3.44
N LEU A 40 2.17 -2.94 -4.19
CA LEU A 40 2.55 -1.55 -4.37
C LEU A 40 2.19 -1.15 -5.80
N LEU A 41 1.45 -0.07 -5.92
CA LEU A 41 1.12 0.49 -7.22
C LEU A 41 1.92 1.77 -7.40
N GLY A 42 2.52 1.92 -8.56
CA GLY A 42 3.32 3.10 -8.85
C GLY A 42 2.80 3.85 -10.07
N ASP A 43 2.77 5.15 -9.95
CA ASP A 43 2.39 6.04 -11.04
C ASP A 43 3.42 7.16 -11.04
N GLU A 44 4.07 7.38 -12.19
CA GLU A 44 5.16 8.36 -12.24
C GLU A 44 4.74 9.75 -11.82
N GLU A 45 3.48 10.09 -12.03
CA GLU A 45 2.98 11.41 -11.65
C GLU A 45 2.39 11.45 -10.25
N ARG A 46 1.81 10.34 -9.79
CA ARG A 46 1.08 10.31 -8.52
C ARG A 46 1.85 9.68 -7.37
N GLY A 47 2.84 8.86 -7.68
CA GLY A 47 3.65 8.21 -6.66
C GLY A 47 3.23 6.78 -6.38
N LEU A 48 3.53 6.33 -5.17
CA LEU A 48 3.28 4.96 -4.75
C LEU A 48 2.05 4.88 -3.86
N ALA A 49 1.31 3.79 -4.00
CA ALA A 49 0.16 3.52 -3.15
C ALA A 49 0.11 2.04 -2.79
N ILE A 50 -0.43 1.75 -1.61
CA ILE A 50 -0.68 0.39 -1.15
C ILE A 50 -2.20 0.27 -1.00
N PRO A 51 -2.87 -0.40 -1.95
CA PRO A 51 -4.33 -0.51 -1.88
C PRO A 51 -4.78 -1.51 -0.82
N PRO A 52 -6.05 -1.46 -0.41
CA PRO A 52 -6.58 -2.43 0.54
C PRO A 52 -6.43 -3.85 0.04
N LYS A 53 -6.20 -4.79 0.94
CA LYS A 53 -6.08 -6.20 0.58
C LYS A 53 -7.32 -6.73 -0.14
N ALA A 54 -8.50 -6.24 0.25
CA ALA A 54 -9.74 -6.67 -0.36
C ALA A 54 -9.82 -6.34 -1.85
N ALA A 55 -9.08 -5.32 -2.28
CA ALA A 55 -9.05 -4.90 -3.68
C ALA A 55 -7.90 -5.51 -4.47
N PHE A 56 -7.07 -6.32 -3.82
CA PHE A 56 -5.83 -6.83 -4.42
C PHE A 56 -6.09 -7.56 -5.74
N ASP A 57 -6.95 -8.56 -5.72
CA ASP A 57 -7.19 -9.37 -6.92
C ASP A 57 -7.86 -8.57 -8.02
N GLN A 58 -8.79 -7.71 -7.63
CA GLN A 58 -9.50 -6.87 -8.58
C GLN A 58 -8.56 -5.92 -9.29
N LEU A 59 -7.69 -5.25 -8.53
CA LEU A 59 -6.74 -4.31 -9.09
C LEU A 59 -5.71 -5.01 -9.96
N ARG A 60 -5.27 -6.20 -9.53
CA ARG A 60 -4.32 -6.97 -10.32
C ARG A 60 -4.92 -7.34 -11.68
N GLY A 61 -6.19 -7.74 -11.69
CA GLY A 61 -6.87 -8.06 -12.93
C GLY A 61 -6.98 -6.87 -13.86
N MET A 62 -7.24 -5.69 -13.30
CA MET A 62 -7.34 -4.47 -14.10
C MET A 62 -6.00 -4.07 -14.73
N ILE A 63 -4.90 -4.34 -14.03
CA ILE A 63 -3.58 -3.94 -14.49
C ILE A 63 -2.94 -4.98 -15.41
N PHE A 64 -3.12 -6.26 -15.08
CA PHE A 64 -2.41 -7.35 -15.76
C PHE A 64 -3.32 -8.20 -16.66
N GLY A 65 -4.58 -7.83 -16.78
CA GLY A 65 -5.52 -8.55 -17.64
C GLY A 65 -6.23 -9.67 -16.91
N GLU A 66 -7.04 -10.42 -17.66
CA GLU A 66 -7.88 -11.45 -17.09
C GLU A 66 -7.11 -12.60 -16.45
N ASP A 67 -5.93 -12.91 -16.96
CA ASP A 67 -5.12 -13.98 -16.40
C ASP A 67 -4.47 -13.58 -15.07
N GLY A 68 -4.41 -12.29 -14.80
CA GLY A 68 -3.87 -11.77 -13.55
C GLY A 68 -2.42 -12.08 -13.30
N GLU A 69 -1.69 -12.51 -14.31
CA GLU A 69 -0.28 -12.84 -14.14
C GLU A 69 0.61 -11.62 -14.08
N LEU A 70 1.55 -11.67 -13.15
CA LEU A 70 2.59 -10.65 -13.05
C LEU A 70 3.70 -10.99 -14.03
N ARG A 71 4.11 -10.00 -14.76
CA ARG A 71 5.17 -10.18 -15.75
C ARG A 71 6.41 -9.39 -15.39
#